data_f3616c46e3c1f222f4d2a6d0f08ad99d
#
_entry.id   f3616c46e3c1f222f4d2a6d0f08ad99d
#
_cell.length_a   1.000
_cell.length_b   1.000
_cell.length_c   1.000
_cell.angle_alpha   90.00
_cell.angle_beta   90.00
_cell.angle_gamma   90.00
#
_symmetry.space_group_name_H-M   'P 1'
#
loop_
_entity.id
_entity.type
_entity.pdbx_description
1 polymer ?
#
loop_
_entity_poly.entity_id
_entity_poly.type
_entity_poly.pdbx_seq_one_letter_code
_entity_poly.pdbx_strand_id
1 'polypeptide(L)'
;ADMIQAQTGGTLFSIQTSVDYPGDGGALIDYAAEEQEEDARPELTSHIENPDDYDVIFVGYPTWWYDMPQALYSFFDEYDFSGKTIIPFNVHNGSRFSGTIETIQDLEPGAEVITDGFTVSERDVAGAAGDVADWLGGLGY
;
A
#
# COMPACT_ATOMS: atom_id res chain seq x y z
N ALA A 1 -3.79 1.37 -8.59
CA ALA A 1 -4.71 2.35 -7.98
C ALA A 1 -5.75 2.84 -8.98
N ASP A 2 -5.33 3.30 -10.17
CA ASP A 2 -6.27 3.86 -11.16
C ASP A 2 -7.37 2.88 -11.58
N MET A 3 -7.04 1.61 -11.73
CA MET A 3 -8.00 0.56 -12.07
C MET A 3 -9.05 0.37 -10.98
N ILE A 4 -8.64 0.43 -9.72
CA ILE A 4 -9.53 0.34 -8.55
C ILE A 4 -10.44 1.57 -8.50
N GLN A 5 -9.87 2.77 -8.66
CA GLN A 5 -10.65 4.00 -8.69
C GLN A 5 -11.70 3.99 -9.81
N ALA A 6 -11.33 3.54 -11.00
CA ALA A 6 -12.24 3.49 -12.14
C ALA A 6 -13.48 2.64 -11.85
N GLN A 7 -13.35 1.57 -11.09
CA GLN A 7 -14.46 0.68 -10.75
C GLN A 7 -15.23 1.11 -9.50
N THR A 8 -14.55 1.65 -8.49
CA THR A 8 -15.18 1.99 -7.20
C THR A 8 -15.66 3.44 -7.13
N GLY A 9 -15.13 4.33 -7.96
CA GLY A 9 -15.42 5.77 -7.88
C GLY A 9 -14.76 6.47 -6.69
N GLY A 10 -13.82 5.81 -6.01
CA GLY A 10 -13.17 6.34 -4.82
C GLY A 10 -12.25 7.52 -5.08
N THR A 11 -11.80 8.14 -4.00
CA THR A 11 -10.83 9.24 -4.04
C THR A 11 -9.41 8.68 -4.06
N LEU A 12 -8.58 9.13 -4.99
CA LEU A 12 -7.16 8.80 -5.01
C LEU A 12 -6.37 9.71 -4.07
N PHE A 13 -5.54 9.09 -3.24
CA PHE A 13 -4.58 9.79 -2.39
C PHE A 13 -3.20 9.18 -2.62
N SER A 14 -2.21 10.04 -2.91
CA SER A 14 -0.83 9.60 -3.09
C SER A 14 -0.02 9.90 -1.83
N ILE A 15 0.61 8.87 -1.27
CA ILE A 15 1.52 9.02 -0.12
C ILE A 15 2.81 9.64 -0.64
N GLN A 16 3.09 10.86 -0.20
CA GLN A 16 4.29 11.61 -0.56
C GLN A 16 5.18 11.81 0.65
N THR A 17 6.48 11.77 0.45
CA THR A 17 7.47 11.99 1.51
C THR A 17 8.42 13.12 1.13
N SER A 18 9.14 13.65 2.13
CA SER A 18 10.21 14.63 1.90
C SER A 18 11.47 14.01 1.29
N VAL A 19 11.53 12.68 1.22
CA VAL A 19 12.68 11.95 0.67
C VAL A 19 12.65 11.99 -0.85
N ASP A 20 13.77 12.37 -1.46
CA ASP A 20 13.97 12.30 -2.91
C ASP A 20 14.66 10.96 -3.24
N TYR A 21 13.83 9.95 -3.51
CA TYR A 21 14.35 8.61 -3.77
C TYR A 21 15.15 8.55 -5.07
N PRO A 22 16.26 7.78 -5.10
CA PRO A 22 17.05 7.63 -6.32
C PRO A 22 16.25 7.10 -7.50
N GLY A 23 16.45 7.67 -8.67
CA GLY A 23 15.81 7.19 -9.91
C GLY A 23 16.49 5.98 -10.52
N ASP A 24 17.70 5.66 -10.10
CA ASP A 24 18.45 4.48 -10.52
C ASP A 24 17.99 3.26 -9.70
N GLY A 25 17.59 2.18 -10.38
CA GLY A 25 17.10 0.99 -9.71
C GLY A 25 18.05 0.37 -8.69
N GLY A 26 19.37 0.35 -8.99
CA GLY A 26 20.37 -0.15 -8.05
C GLY A 26 20.52 0.73 -6.81
N ALA A 27 20.58 2.04 -7.00
CA ALA A 27 20.67 2.99 -5.89
C ALA A 27 19.40 3.01 -5.05
N LEU A 28 18.23 2.85 -5.68
CA LEU A 28 16.95 2.75 -4.98
C LEU A 28 16.87 1.49 -4.11
N ILE A 29 17.34 0.35 -4.61
CA ILE A 29 17.38 -0.90 -3.86
C ILE A 29 18.24 -0.74 -2.62
N ASP A 30 19.45 -0.17 -2.75
CA ASP A 30 20.36 0.05 -1.63
C ASP A 30 19.77 1.04 -0.61
N TYR A 31 19.16 2.11 -1.08
CA TYR A 31 18.53 3.11 -0.22
C TYR A 31 17.36 2.50 0.58
N ALA A 32 16.52 1.72 -0.08
CA ALA A 32 15.40 1.05 0.56
C ALA A 32 15.86 0.05 1.63
N ALA A 33 16.96 -0.67 1.38
CA ALA A 33 17.55 -1.58 2.37
C ALA A 33 18.05 -0.82 3.61
N GLU A 34 18.71 0.32 3.42
CA GLU A 34 19.18 1.17 4.52
C GLU A 34 18.01 1.71 5.35
N GLU A 35 16.95 2.19 4.71
CA GLU A 35 15.76 2.65 5.42
C GLU A 35 15.14 1.53 6.27
N GLN A 36 15.06 0.33 5.73
CA GLN A 36 14.52 -0.82 6.44
C GLN A 36 15.39 -1.20 7.64
N GLU A 37 16.71 -1.23 7.48
CA GLU A 37 17.67 -1.55 8.55
C GLU A 37 17.59 -0.53 9.69
N GLU A 38 17.41 0.75 9.36
CA GLU A 38 17.29 1.85 10.32
C GLU A 38 15.89 1.97 10.92
N ASP A 39 14.91 1.20 10.43
CA ASP A 39 13.49 1.35 10.76
C ASP A 39 13.03 2.80 10.58
N ALA A 40 13.38 3.38 9.44
CA ALA A 40 13.15 4.78 9.14
C ALA A 40 11.66 5.13 9.10
N ARG A 41 11.35 6.37 9.49
CA ARG A 41 10.00 6.95 9.35
C ARG A 41 10.09 8.20 8.50
N PRO A 42 10.11 8.06 7.14
CA PRO A 42 10.15 9.22 6.26
C PRO A 42 9.03 10.20 6.57
N GLU A 43 9.34 11.49 6.56
CA GLU A 43 8.35 12.53 6.80
C GLU A 43 7.34 12.58 5.64
N LEU A 44 6.05 12.48 5.95
CA LEU A 44 5.00 12.62 4.96
C LEU A 44 4.76 14.08 4.62
N THR A 45 4.68 14.40 3.33
CA THR A 45 4.39 15.74 2.83
C THR A 45 2.96 15.88 2.31
N SER A 46 2.23 14.76 2.22
CA SER A 46 0.80 14.75 1.90
C SER A 46 0.01 14.13 3.06
N HIS A 47 -1.16 14.65 3.34
CA HIS A 47 -2.00 14.20 4.46
C HIS A 47 -3.46 14.12 4.03
N ILE A 48 -4.17 13.11 4.53
CA ILE A 48 -5.62 13.00 4.35
C ILE A 48 -6.28 13.99 5.31
N GLU A 49 -7.02 14.97 4.77
CA GLU A 49 -7.65 16.02 5.58
C GLU A 49 -8.88 15.52 6.33
N ASN A 50 -9.56 14.48 5.77
CA ASN A 50 -10.85 14.02 6.25
C ASN A 50 -10.92 12.49 6.32
N PRO A 51 -10.01 11.83 7.08
CA PRO A 51 -9.98 10.36 7.13
C PRO A 51 -11.28 9.74 7.64
N ASP A 52 -12.03 10.44 8.49
CA ASP A 52 -13.28 9.94 9.05
C ASP A 52 -14.42 9.84 8.02
N ASP A 53 -14.29 10.49 6.87
CA ASP A 53 -15.27 10.43 5.80
C ASP A 53 -15.22 9.12 4.99
N TYR A 54 -14.21 8.28 5.23
CA TYR A 54 -14.00 7.04 4.50
C TYR A 54 -14.16 5.84 5.41
N ASP A 55 -14.94 4.85 4.97
CA ASP A 55 -15.14 3.60 5.70
C ASP A 55 -14.22 2.49 5.20
N VAL A 56 -13.82 2.57 3.93
CA VAL A 56 -13.00 1.57 3.25
C VAL A 56 -11.77 2.25 2.65
N ILE A 57 -10.60 1.69 2.93
CA ILE A 57 -9.33 2.23 2.47
C ILE A 57 -8.58 1.14 1.72
N PHE A 58 -8.39 1.35 0.40
CA PHE A 58 -7.51 0.52 -0.40
C PHE A 58 -6.08 1.06 -0.25
N VAL A 59 -5.18 0.24 0.25
CA VAL A 59 -3.78 0.63 0.47
C VAL A 59 -2.88 -0.10 -0.52
N GLY A 60 -2.22 0.67 -1.39
CA GLY A 60 -1.35 0.12 -2.41
C GLY A 60 0.12 0.45 -2.16
N TYR A 61 1.00 -0.53 -2.41
CA TYR A 61 2.44 -0.37 -2.20
C TYR A 61 3.23 -1.41 -3.00
N PRO A 62 4.49 -1.11 -3.34
CA PRO A 62 5.39 -2.15 -3.82
C PRO A 62 5.96 -2.94 -2.64
N THR A 63 6.27 -4.22 -2.86
CA THR A 63 7.03 -5.00 -1.89
C THR A 63 8.52 -4.73 -2.12
N TRP A 64 9.18 -4.13 -1.14
CA TRP A 64 10.61 -3.80 -1.13
C TRP A 64 11.30 -4.58 -0.02
N TRP A 65 12.30 -5.38 -0.39
CA TRP A 65 13.05 -6.19 0.58
C TRP A 65 12.11 -6.99 1.49
N TYR A 66 11.11 -7.65 0.88
CA TYR A 66 10.14 -8.51 1.56
C TYR A 66 9.22 -7.78 2.55
N ASP A 67 9.13 -6.45 2.43
CA ASP A 67 8.32 -5.62 3.31
C ASP A 67 7.69 -4.45 2.54
N MET A 68 6.86 -3.67 3.23
CA MET A 68 6.36 -2.39 2.72
C MET A 68 7.49 -1.35 2.70
N PRO A 69 7.44 -0.36 1.79
CA PRO A 69 8.27 0.83 1.93
C PRO A 69 8.07 1.49 3.30
N GLN A 70 9.13 2.06 3.87
CA GLN A 70 9.04 2.68 5.20
C GLN A 70 8.05 3.85 5.26
N ALA A 71 7.74 4.49 4.12
CA ALA A 71 6.69 5.49 4.03
C ALA A 71 5.31 4.97 4.48
N LEU A 72 5.01 3.68 4.29
CA LEU A 72 3.77 3.06 4.75
C LEU A 72 3.74 2.97 6.27
N TYR A 73 4.87 2.71 6.93
CA TYR A 73 4.96 2.75 8.38
C TYR A 73 4.68 4.15 8.91
N SER A 74 5.24 5.19 8.26
CA SER A 74 4.92 6.60 8.59
C SER A 74 3.44 6.88 8.45
N PHE A 75 2.84 6.38 7.37
CA PHE A 75 1.41 6.56 7.09
C PHE A 75 0.53 5.90 8.17
N PHE A 76 0.81 4.67 8.53
CA PHE A 76 0.04 3.97 9.57
C PHE A 76 0.30 4.52 10.97
N ASP A 77 1.47 5.09 11.22
CA ASP A 77 1.75 5.78 12.50
C ASP A 77 0.92 7.07 12.62
N GLU A 78 0.64 7.76 11.50
CA GLU A 78 -0.09 9.02 11.50
C GLU A 78 -1.60 8.84 11.70
N TYR A 79 -2.19 7.74 11.19
CA TYR A 79 -3.62 7.54 11.18
C TYR A 79 -4.03 6.33 12.03
N ASP A 80 -5.15 6.49 12.75
CA ASP A 80 -5.84 5.39 13.42
C ASP A 80 -7.09 5.05 12.59
N PHE A 81 -7.07 3.91 11.92
CA PHE A 81 -8.16 3.43 11.10
C PHE A 81 -9.12 2.48 11.83
N SER A 82 -9.21 2.58 13.16
CA SER A 82 -10.13 1.77 13.96
C SER A 82 -11.57 1.90 13.46
N GLY A 83 -12.25 0.77 13.31
CA GLY A 83 -13.62 0.73 12.80
C GLY A 83 -13.72 0.77 11.27
N LYS A 84 -12.62 0.90 10.55
CA LYS A 84 -12.57 0.93 9.09
C LYS A 84 -12.09 -0.39 8.52
N THR A 85 -12.33 -0.58 7.23
CA THR A 85 -11.85 -1.74 6.48
C THR A 85 -10.63 -1.33 5.63
N ILE A 86 -9.53 -2.06 5.76
CA ILE A 86 -8.32 -1.85 4.97
C ILE A 86 -8.18 -3.01 3.99
N ILE A 87 -8.06 -2.69 2.70
CA ILE A 87 -7.93 -3.66 1.63
C ILE A 87 -6.59 -3.45 0.94
N PRO A 88 -5.59 -4.32 1.19
CA PRO A 88 -4.26 -4.16 0.61
C PRO A 88 -4.20 -4.64 -0.83
N PHE A 89 -3.43 -3.93 -1.65
CA PHE A 89 -3.03 -4.38 -2.97
C PHE A 89 -1.56 -4.00 -3.19
N ASN A 90 -0.82 -4.83 -3.92
CA ASN A 90 0.58 -4.54 -4.12
C ASN A 90 1.13 -5.01 -5.47
N VAL A 91 2.30 -4.48 -5.79
CA VAL A 91 3.13 -4.89 -6.92
C VAL A 91 4.42 -5.48 -6.38
N HIS A 92 4.87 -6.59 -6.94
CA HIS A 92 6.06 -7.31 -6.46
C HIS A 92 6.93 -7.80 -7.61
N ASN A 93 8.13 -8.25 -7.26
CA ASN A 93 9.03 -8.92 -8.20
C ASN A 93 9.35 -10.36 -7.70
N GLY A 94 8.30 -11.11 -7.32
CA GLY A 94 8.38 -12.51 -6.92
C GLY A 94 7.98 -12.81 -5.47
N SER A 95 8.02 -11.84 -4.57
CA SER A 95 7.75 -12.06 -3.13
C SER A 95 6.29 -11.86 -2.72
N ARG A 96 5.43 -11.41 -3.64
CA ARG A 96 4.00 -11.15 -3.37
C ARG A 96 3.82 -10.19 -2.20
N PHE A 97 2.89 -10.46 -1.29
CA PHE A 97 2.71 -9.65 -0.08
C PHE A 97 3.81 -9.86 0.95
N SER A 98 4.55 -10.98 0.89
CA SER A 98 5.42 -11.40 1.97
C SER A 98 4.61 -11.45 3.28
N GLY A 99 5.09 -10.86 4.37
CA GLY A 99 4.35 -10.76 5.64
C GLY A 99 3.61 -9.43 5.83
N THR A 100 3.40 -8.65 4.77
CA THR A 100 2.92 -7.26 4.91
C THR A 100 1.46 -7.15 5.35
N ILE A 101 0.60 -8.09 5.00
CA ILE A 101 -0.80 -8.06 5.47
C ILE A 101 -0.84 -8.22 6.99
N GLU A 102 -0.08 -9.14 7.56
CA GLU A 102 0.03 -9.32 9.01
C GLU A 102 0.62 -8.08 9.67
N THR A 103 1.62 -7.46 9.02
CA THR A 103 2.20 -6.20 9.50
C THR A 103 1.14 -5.09 9.59
N ILE A 104 0.30 -4.95 8.58
CA ILE A 104 -0.80 -3.97 8.60
C ILE A 104 -1.78 -4.29 9.73
N GLN A 105 -2.11 -5.55 9.94
CA GLN A 105 -2.97 -5.98 11.06
C GLN A 105 -2.39 -5.57 12.41
N ASP A 106 -1.08 -5.71 12.57
CA ASP A 106 -0.40 -5.35 13.82
C ASP A 106 -0.34 -3.83 14.02
N LEU A 107 -0.17 -3.06 12.94
CA LEU A 107 -0.11 -1.59 13.00
C LEU A 107 -1.49 -0.95 13.22
N GLU A 108 -2.53 -1.59 12.73
CA GLU A 108 -3.92 -1.09 12.81
C GLU A 108 -4.83 -2.17 13.43
N PRO A 109 -4.65 -2.47 14.72
CA PRO A 109 -5.37 -3.58 15.36
C PRO A 109 -6.87 -3.36 15.49
N GLY A 110 -7.34 -2.11 15.44
CA GLY A 110 -8.76 -1.78 15.48
C GLY A 110 -9.46 -1.79 14.11
N ALA A 111 -8.72 -1.96 13.03
CA ALA A 111 -9.27 -2.02 11.68
C ALA A 111 -9.53 -3.47 11.24
N GLU A 112 -10.48 -3.65 10.34
CA GLU A 112 -10.66 -4.91 9.63
C GLU A 112 -9.73 -4.93 8.41
N VAL A 113 -8.67 -5.74 8.45
CA VAL A 113 -7.75 -5.90 7.32
C VAL A 113 -8.16 -7.11 6.51
N ILE A 114 -8.53 -6.88 5.25
CA ILE A 114 -8.94 -7.95 4.34
C ILE A 114 -7.69 -8.74 3.94
N THR A 115 -7.71 -10.05 4.18
CA THR A 115 -6.58 -10.93 3.85
C THR A 115 -6.58 -11.36 2.39
N ASP A 116 -7.72 -11.24 1.70
CA ASP A 116 -7.86 -11.47 0.26
C ASP A 116 -7.48 -10.20 -0.52
N GLY A 117 -6.23 -9.79 -0.40
CA GLY A 117 -5.68 -8.65 -1.11
C GLY A 117 -5.32 -9.00 -2.55
N PHE A 118 -5.06 -7.98 -3.36
CA PHE A 118 -4.62 -8.17 -4.74
C PHE A 118 -3.11 -7.98 -4.84
N THR A 119 -2.42 -8.98 -5.38
CA THR A 119 -0.97 -8.91 -5.63
C THR A 119 -0.69 -9.27 -7.08
N VAL A 120 0.20 -8.53 -7.71
CA VAL A 120 0.57 -8.74 -9.11
C VAL A 120 2.06 -8.50 -9.29
N SER A 121 2.70 -9.33 -10.14
CA SER A 121 4.08 -9.09 -10.54
C SER A 121 4.19 -7.78 -11.34
N GLU A 122 5.28 -7.05 -11.15
CA GLU A 122 5.57 -5.83 -11.92
C GLU A 122 5.54 -6.05 -13.43
N ARG A 123 5.78 -7.28 -13.87
CA ARG A 123 5.75 -7.66 -15.29
C ARG A 123 4.34 -7.75 -15.86
N ASP A 124 3.34 -7.95 -15.00
CA ASP A 124 1.96 -8.26 -15.41
C ASP A 124 0.98 -7.11 -15.14
N VAL A 125 1.46 -5.99 -14.57
CA VAL A 125 0.60 -4.86 -14.19
C VAL A 125 -0.20 -4.31 -15.38
N ALA A 126 0.41 -4.19 -16.55
CA ALA A 126 -0.25 -3.62 -17.72
C ALA A 126 -1.45 -4.46 -18.18
N GLY A 127 -1.43 -5.77 -17.95
CA GLY A 127 -2.51 -6.69 -18.34
C GLY A 127 -3.45 -7.06 -17.20
N ALA A 128 -3.38 -6.40 -16.04
CA ALA A 128 -4.08 -6.82 -14.84
C ALA A 128 -5.53 -6.33 -14.71
N ALA A 129 -6.02 -5.51 -15.64
CA ALA A 129 -7.34 -4.87 -15.51
C ALA A 129 -8.49 -5.87 -15.28
N GLY A 130 -8.49 -6.99 -16.02
CA GLY A 130 -9.50 -8.05 -15.87
C GLY A 130 -9.44 -8.72 -14.50
N ASP A 131 -8.23 -9.03 -14.03
CA ASP A 131 -8.00 -9.67 -12.73
C ASP A 131 -8.39 -8.73 -11.58
N VAL A 132 -8.09 -7.45 -11.70
CA VAL A 132 -8.49 -6.43 -10.72
C VAL A 132 -10.01 -6.33 -10.66
N ALA A 133 -10.69 -6.30 -11.80
CA ALA A 133 -12.14 -6.25 -11.86
C ALA A 133 -12.79 -7.48 -11.20
N ASP A 134 -12.26 -8.67 -11.48
CA ASP A 134 -12.76 -9.92 -10.89
C ASP A 134 -12.55 -9.94 -9.38
N TRP A 135 -11.40 -9.50 -8.91
CA TRP A 135 -11.10 -9.40 -7.48
C TRP A 135 -12.04 -8.43 -6.77
N LEU A 136 -12.23 -7.23 -7.32
CA LEU A 136 -13.14 -6.23 -6.76
C LEU A 136 -14.58 -6.76 -6.73
N GLY A 137 -15.02 -7.43 -7.80
CA GLY A 137 -16.35 -8.06 -7.86
C GLY A 137 -16.53 -9.10 -6.78
N GLY A 138 -15.51 -9.90 -6.48
CA GLY A 138 -15.52 -10.87 -5.39
C GLY A 138 -15.62 -10.25 -4.01
N LEU A 139 -15.17 -9.00 -3.84
CA LEU A 139 -15.29 -8.23 -2.60
C LEU A 139 -16.61 -7.45 -2.51
N GLY A 140 -17.41 -7.41 -3.58
CA GLY A 140 -18.67 -6.68 -3.62
C GLY A 140 -18.60 -5.28 -4.22
N TYR A 141 -17.54 -4.97 -4.95
CA TYR A 141 -17.34 -3.65 -5.58
C TYR A 141 -17.53 -3.61 -7.09
#